data_3873d0d8c16f19c26583e7b58daa1241
#
_entry.id   3873d0d8c16f19c26583e7b58daa1241
#
_cell.length_a   1.000
_cell.length_b   1.000
_cell.length_c   1.000
_cell.angle_alpha   90.00
_cell.angle_beta   90.00
_cell.angle_gamma   90.00
#
_symmetry.space_group_name_H-M   'P 1'
#
loop_
_entity.id
_entity.type
_entity.pdbx_description
1 polymer ?
#
loop_
_entity_poly.entity_id
_entity_poly.type
_entity_poly.pdbx_seq_one_letter_code
_entity_poly.pdbx_strand_id
1 'polypeptide(L)'
;GESKEDAANQASAIIDMEKTLAAAMLDTEEYGDVSKTNNIYTMDQLKKLMPEMELDTVLKNSGFPAGKEIVVTDEGLMKAAAAYLTEEHLDLLKSSMKIGLLNGFGSVLSHDFTDADNEFQSARYGADVSLPDEDMAAQQVQACLADYLSEAYVERYFSAEAKKDVEDMIGDFLKIYKERIQKLDWMSAATKKRALEKLDTMAVNVGYPDDWDTYLDKA
;
A
#
# COMPACT_ATOMS: atom_id res chain seq x y z
N GLY A 1 13.15 -23.47 -20.83
CA GLY A 1 13.41 -22.81 -19.54
C GLY A 1 14.84 -22.34 -19.48
N GLU A 2 15.12 -21.38 -18.67
CA GLU A 2 16.47 -20.89 -18.40
C GLU A 2 17.29 -21.98 -17.68
N SER A 3 18.61 -21.95 -17.82
CA SER A 3 19.47 -22.89 -17.07
C SER A 3 19.46 -22.52 -15.58
N LYS A 4 19.78 -23.50 -14.70
CA LYS A 4 19.89 -23.21 -13.25
C LYS A 4 20.97 -22.18 -12.94
N GLU A 5 22.04 -22.14 -13.72
CA GLU A 5 23.15 -21.21 -13.58
C GLU A 5 22.69 -19.78 -13.95
N ASP A 6 21.98 -19.61 -15.08
CA ASP A 6 21.44 -18.32 -15.50
C ASP A 6 20.42 -17.78 -14.48
N ALA A 7 19.52 -18.64 -13.99
CA ALA A 7 18.55 -18.28 -12.96
C ALA A 7 19.24 -17.82 -11.65
N ALA A 8 20.29 -18.53 -11.21
CA ALA A 8 21.04 -18.15 -10.02
C ALA A 8 21.77 -16.80 -10.19
N ASN A 9 22.36 -16.56 -11.38
CA ASN A 9 23.02 -15.29 -11.70
C ASN A 9 22.03 -14.13 -11.72
N GLN A 10 20.84 -14.33 -12.32
CA GLN A 10 19.79 -13.34 -12.32
C GLN A 10 19.27 -13.04 -10.89
N ALA A 11 19.04 -14.07 -10.09
CA ALA A 11 18.63 -13.90 -8.70
C ALA A 11 19.66 -13.11 -7.89
N SER A 12 20.97 -13.41 -8.05
CA SER A 12 22.04 -12.65 -7.39
C SER A 12 22.03 -11.18 -7.80
N ALA A 13 21.89 -10.90 -9.09
CA ALA A 13 21.86 -9.51 -9.59
C ALA A 13 20.64 -8.74 -9.07
N ILE A 14 19.47 -9.39 -8.98
CA ILE A 14 18.26 -8.78 -8.40
C ILE A 14 18.48 -8.47 -6.91
N ILE A 15 19.01 -9.42 -6.14
CA ILE A 15 19.30 -9.23 -4.71
C ILE A 15 20.28 -8.07 -4.49
N ASP A 16 21.31 -7.93 -5.32
CA ASP A 16 22.28 -6.85 -5.20
C ASP A 16 21.67 -5.47 -5.54
N MET A 17 20.77 -5.43 -6.52
CA MET A 17 19.95 -4.24 -6.80
C MET A 17 19.06 -3.89 -5.58
N GLU A 18 18.32 -4.86 -5.05
CA GLU A 18 17.44 -4.67 -3.90
C GLU A 18 18.20 -4.20 -2.65
N LYS A 19 19.38 -4.75 -2.39
CA LYS A 19 20.26 -4.24 -1.31
C LYS A 19 20.67 -2.79 -1.51
N THR A 20 20.97 -2.41 -2.75
CA THR A 20 21.31 -1.03 -3.08
C THR A 20 20.15 -0.09 -2.86
N LEU A 21 18.94 -0.50 -3.28
CA LEU A 21 17.71 0.25 -3.04
C LEU A 21 17.40 0.35 -1.54
N ALA A 22 17.47 -0.77 -0.81
CA ALA A 22 17.22 -0.82 0.62
C ALA A 22 18.21 0.07 1.43
N ALA A 23 19.47 0.12 1.03
CA ALA A 23 20.47 0.97 1.67
C ALA A 23 20.20 2.48 1.46
N ALA A 24 19.43 2.83 0.45
CA ALA A 24 19.05 4.21 0.15
C ALA A 24 17.71 4.64 0.77
N MET A 25 16.94 3.69 1.30
CA MET A 25 15.64 3.94 1.94
C MET A 25 15.81 4.62 3.29
N LEU A 26 14.79 5.42 3.64
CA LEU A 26 14.60 5.86 5.02
C LEU A 26 14.39 4.64 5.93
N ASP A 27 14.85 4.72 7.17
CA ASP A 27 14.53 3.70 8.16
C ASP A 27 13.08 3.84 8.69
N THR A 28 12.63 2.87 9.48
CA THR A 28 11.24 2.84 9.99
C THR A 28 10.91 4.05 10.87
N GLU A 29 11.87 4.59 11.62
CA GLU A 29 11.69 5.76 12.46
C GLU A 29 11.60 7.03 11.60
N GLU A 30 12.45 7.13 10.59
CA GLU A 30 12.49 8.25 9.65
C GLU A 30 11.22 8.37 8.81
N TYR A 31 10.58 7.25 8.43
CA TYR A 31 9.28 7.27 7.76
C TYR A 31 8.16 7.92 8.60
N GLY A 32 8.31 7.96 9.91
CA GLY A 32 7.41 8.69 10.83
C GLY A 32 7.63 10.21 10.86
N ASP A 33 8.77 10.69 10.36
CA ASP A 33 9.14 12.11 10.37
C ASP A 33 8.64 12.83 9.11
N VAL A 34 7.59 13.63 9.24
CA VAL A 34 7.01 14.41 8.12
C VAL A 34 8.04 15.35 7.47
N SER A 35 9.05 15.82 8.19
CA SER A 35 10.09 16.66 7.60
C SER A 35 10.99 15.91 6.61
N LYS A 36 11.07 14.58 6.71
CA LYS A 36 11.82 13.70 5.81
C LYS A 36 10.96 13.14 4.68
N THR A 37 9.66 12.98 4.92
CA THR A 37 8.74 12.30 3.99
C THR A 37 7.88 13.24 3.15
N ASN A 38 7.90 14.55 3.40
CA ASN A 38 7.10 15.53 2.66
C ASN A 38 7.96 16.34 1.67
N ASN A 39 8.62 15.65 0.74
CA ASN A 39 9.48 16.28 -0.26
C ASN A 39 8.66 16.66 -1.51
N ILE A 40 8.42 17.97 -1.69
CA ILE A 40 7.56 18.47 -2.78
C ILE A 40 8.40 18.68 -4.03
N TYR A 41 8.00 18.03 -5.13
CA TYR A 41 8.62 18.12 -6.45
C TYR A 41 7.66 18.68 -7.47
N THR A 42 8.16 19.57 -8.33
CA THR A 42 7.50 19.92 -9.58
C THR A 42 7.79 18.84 -10.64
N MET A 43 6.96 18.76 -11.67
CA MET A 43 7.18 17.84 -12.81
C MET A 43 8.54 18.03 -13.46
N ASP A 44 9.00 19.28 -13.62
CA ASP A 44 10.30 19.56 -14.21
C ASP A 44 11.47 19.07 -13.36
N GLN A 45 11.33 19.09 -12.03
CA GLN A 45 12.32 18.52 -11.13
C GLN A 45 12.36 16.99 -11.21
N LEU A 46 11.18 16.34 -11.25
CA LEU A 46 11.09 14.88 -11.41
C LEU A 46 11.65 14.41 -12.77
N LYS A 47 11.33 15.10 -13.85
CA LYS A 47 11.89 14.79 -15.17
C LYS A 47 13.42 14.91 -15.22
N LYS A 48 14.00 15.85 -14.50
CA LYS A 48 15.47 15.95 -14.38
C LYS A 48 16.07 14.81 -13.57
N LEU A 49 15.34 14.29 -12.60
CA LEU A 49 15.79 13.20 -11.76
C LEU A 49 15.66 11.84 -12.47
N MET A 50 14.65 11.68 -13.31
CA MET A 50 14.34 10.45 -14.05
C MET A 50 14.21 10.72 -15.55
N PRO A 51 15.28 11.11 -16.24
CA PRO A 51 15.23 11.56 -17.63
C PRO A 51 14.83 10.45 -18.62
N GLU A 52 15.09 9.18 -18.27
CA GLU A 52 14.76 8.02 -19.10
C GLU A 52 13.29 7.59 -18.96
N MET A 53 12.54 8.16 -18.00
CA MET A 53 11.15 7.82 -17.77
C MET A 53 10.21 8.82 -18.45
N GLU A 54 9.25 8.32 -19.22
CA GLU A 54 8.15 9.13 -19.76
C GLU A 54 7.13 9.49 -18.66
N LEU A 55 7.54 10.31 -17.71
CA LEU A 55 6.77 10.63 -16.51
C LEU A 55 5.38 11.18 -16.80
N ASP A 56 5.21 12.02 -17.83
CA ASP A 56 3.90 12.54 -18.20
C ASP A 56 2.94 11.42 -18.60
N THR A 57 3.44 10.45 -19.37
CA THR A 57 2.66 9.28 -19.79
C THR A 57 2.32 8.37 -18.60
N VAL A 58 3.30 8.08 -17.74
CA VAL A 58 3.13 7.24 -16.56
C VAL A 58 2.12 7.84 -15.60
N LEU A 59 2.28 9.11 -15.22
CA LEU A 59 1.39 9.77 -14.26
C LEU A 59 -0.02 9.97 -14.83
N LYS A 60 -0.15 10.30 -16.11
CA LYS A 60 -1.45 10.38 -16.78
C LYS A 60 -2.18 9.03 -16.76
N ASN A 61 -1.49 7.94 -17.07
CA ASN A 61 -2.07 6.60 -17.06
C ASN A 61 -2.42 6.12 -15.64
N SER A 62 -1.71 6.63 -14.63
CA SER A 62 -2.01 6.37 -13.21
C SER A 62 -3.08 7.30 -12.62
N GLY A 63 -3.71 8.13 -13.44
CA GLY A 63 -4.78 9.04 -12.98
C GLY A 63 -4.31 10.26 -12.20
N PHE A 64 -3.02 10.57 -12.21
CA PHE A 64 -2.52 11.78 -11.55
C PHE A 64 -2.95 13.04 -12.32
N PRO A 65 -3.47 14.07 -11.63
CA PRO A 65 -3.87 15.32 -12.27
C PRO A 65 -2.65 16.08 -12.78
N ALA A 66 -2.72 16.54 -14.05
CA ALA A 66 -1.67 17.32 -14.67
C ALA A 66 -1.41 18.64 -13.90
N GLY A 67 -0.15 19.09 -13.88
CA GLY A 67 0.24 20.39 -13.32
C GLY A 67 0.23 20.49 -11.79
N LYS A 68 0.10 19.35 -11.07
CA LYS A 68 0.20 19.31 -9.62
C LYS A 68 1.64 19.06 -9.17
N GLU A 69 1.95 19.55 -7.98
CA GLU A 69 3.15 19.14 -7.25
C GLU A 69 2.96 17.70 -6.75
N ILE A 70 4.06 16.96 -6.71
CA ILE A 70 4.08 15.56 -6.27
C ILE A 70 4.92 15.47 -5.01
N VAL A 71 4.36 14.83 -4.00
CA VAL A 71 5.09 14.51 -2.77
C VAL A 71 5.83 13.20 -2.96
N VAL A 72 7.16 13.25 -2.80
CA VAL A 72 8.03 12.09 -2.79
C VAL A 72 8.33 11.73 -1.34
N THR A 73 7.82 10.60 -0.90
CA THR A 73 7.97 10.16 0.50
C THR A 73 9.41 9.79 0.81
N ASP A 74 10.08 9.09 -0.10
CA ASP A 74 11.48 8.66 0.06
C ASP A 74 12.33 9.13 -1.13
N GLU A 75 13.03 10.22 -0.92
CA GLU A 75 13.87 10.84 -1.93
C GLU A 75 15.12 10.01 -2.24
N GLY A 76 15.67 9.34 -1.21
CA GLY A 76 16.82 8.46 -1.34
C GLY A 76 16.51 7.26 -2.21
N LEU A 77 15.42 6.55 -1.88
CA LEU A 77 14.93 5.41 -2.67
C LEU A 77 14.63 5.82 -4.11
N MET A 78 13.94 6.96 -4.32
CA MET A 78 13.60 7.42 -5.67
C MET A 78 14.84 7.71 -6.51
N LYS A 79 15.86 8.35 -5.94
CA LYS A 79 17.13 8.62 -6.63
C LYS A 79 17.88 7.34 -6.96
N ALA A 80 17.93 6.40 -6.02
CA ALA A 80 18.54 5.09 -6.23
C ALA A 80 17.82 4.29 -7.31
N ALA A 81 16.48 4.28 -7.31
CA ALA A 81 15.68 3.63 -8.34
C ALA A 81 15.87 4.26 -9.71
N ALA A 82 15.94 5.60 -9.79
CA ALA A 82 16.17 6.32 -11.04
C ALA A 82 17.51 5.93 -11.70
N ALA A 83 18.54 5.61 -10.91
CA ALA A 83 19.84 5.18 -11.42
C ALA A 83 19.80 3.83 -12.14
N TYR A 84 18.78 3.00 -11.89
CA TYR A 84 18.56 1.74 -12.61
C TYR A 84 17.69 1.88 -13.86
N LEU A 85 17.06 3.03 -14.11
CA LEU A 85 16.20 3.25 -15.27
C LEU A 85 17.03 3.62 -16.51
N THR A 86 17.89 2.71 -16.93
CA THR A 86 18.80 2.87 -18.07
C THR A 86 18.75 1.64 -18.98
N GLU A 87 19.17 1.78 -20.24
CA GLU A 87 19.26 0.64 -21.17
C GLU A 87 20.21 -0.45 -20.64
N GLU A 88 21.27 -0.10 -19.94
CA GLU A 88 22.23 -1.04 -19.35
C GLU A 88 21.57 -1.98 -18.36
N HIS A 89 20.59 -1.51 -17.58
CA HIS A 89 19.89 -2.29 -16.57
C HIS A 89 18.58 -2.91 -17.06
N LEU A 90 18.23 -2.76 -18.34
CA LEU A 90 16.92 -3.17 -18.86
C LEU A 90 16.63 -4.65 -18.63
N ASP A 91 17.61 -5.53 -18.83
CA ASP A 91 17.41 -6.98 -18.64
C ASP A 91 17.30 -7.34 -17.16
N LEU A 92 18.02 -6.65 -16.28
CA LEU A 92 17.88 -6.78 -14.83
C LEU A 92 16.47 -6.35 -14.38
N LEU A 93 15.99 -5.23 -14.87
CA LEU A 93 14.64 -4.73 -14.56
C LEU A 93 13.56 -5.68 -15.05
N LYS A 94 13.69 -6.23 -16.28
CA LYS A 94 12.76 -7.25 -16.80
C LYS A 94 12.76 -8.50 -15.94
N SER A 95 13.93 -8.95 -15.48
CA SER A 95 14.04 -10.13 -14.60
C SER A 95 13.41 -9.86 -13.24
N SER A 96 13.65 -8.69 -12.65
CA SER A 96 13.01 -8.25 -11.42
C SER A 96 11.47 -8.17 -11.54
N MET A 97 10.96 -7.63 -12.65
CA MET A 97 9.51 -7.61 -12.92
C MET A 97 8.92 -9.02 -13.07
N LYS A 98 9.62 -9.96 -13.73
CA LYS A 98 9.17 -11.36 -13.81
C LYS A 98 9.06 -11.99 -12.43
N ILE A 99 10.07 -11.82 -11.58
CA ILE A 99 10.04 -12.32 -10.19
C ILE A 99 8.92 -11.67 -9.41
N GLY A 100 8.73 -10.35 -9.54
CA GLY A 100 7.62 -9.63 -8.90
C GLY A 100 6.24 -10.19 -9.30
N LEU A 101 6.05 -10.52 -10.59
CA LEU A 101 4.82 -11.16 -11.06
C LEU A 101 4.66 -12.57 -10.49
N LEU A 102 5.72 -13.39 -10.50
CA LEU A 102 5.68 -14.74 -9.93
C LEU A 102 5.36 -14.70 -8.43
N ASN A 103 5.96 -13.81 -7.68
CA ASN A 103 5.65 -13.63 -6.26
C ASN A 103 4.22 -13.16 -6.03
N GLY A 104 3.71 -12.22 -6.86
CA GLY A 104 2.34 -11.71 -6.75
C GLY A 104 1.27 -12.75 -7.07
N PHE A 105 1.57 -13.71 -7.92
CA PHE A 105 0.64 -14.77 -8.35
C PHE A 105 1.01 -16.16 -7.82
N GLY A 106 2.06 -16.30 -7.02
CA GLY A 106 2.58 -17.58 -6.54
C GLY A 106 1.52 -18.48 -5.91
N SER A 107 0.62 -17.90 -5.12
CA SER A 107 -0.46 -18.62 -4.45
C SER A 107 -1.55 -19.19 -5.37
N VAL A 108 -1.58 -18.81 -6.65
CA VAL A 108 -2.53 -19.31 -7.66
C VAL A 108 -1.85 -20.03 -8.82
N LEU A 109 -0.54 -20.26 -8.71
CA LEU A 109 0.24 -21.06 -9.64
C LEU A 109 0.32 -22.52 -9.16
N SER A 110 1.16 -23.34 -9.83
CA SER A 110 1.39 -24.72 -9.41
C SER A 110 2.13 -24.80 -8.07
N HIS A 111 2.01 -25.94 -7.38
CA HIS A 111 2.65 -26.19 -6.09
C HIS A 111 4.15 -25.92 -6.06
N ASP A 112 4.87 -26.08 -7.18
CA ASP A 112 6.30 -25.75 -7.26
C ASP A 112 6.59 -24.29 -6.83
N PHE A 113 5.67 -23.35 -7.10
CA PHE A 113 5.81 -21.93 -6.72
C PHE A 113 5.41 -21.70 -5.28
N THR A 114 4.30 -22.28 -4.83
CA THR A 114 3.84 -22.14 -3.44
C THR A 114 4.80 -22.82 -2.48
N ASP A 115 5.36 -23.99 -2.84
CA ASP A 115 6.34 -24.70 -2.03
C ASP A 115 7.64 -23.88 -1.88
N ALA A 116 8.12 -23.26 -2.96
CA ALA A 116 9.31 -22.40 -2.92
C ALA A 116 9.08 -21.16 -2.04
N ASP A 117 7.90 -20.53 -2.10
CA ASP A 117 7.57 -19.40 -1.22
C ASP A 117 7.44 -19.85 0.24
N ASN A 118 6.75 -20.95 0.50
CA ASN A 118 6.60 -21.53 1.85
C ASN A 118 7.97 -21.89 2.47
N GLU A 119 8.90 -22.46 1.70
CA GLU A 119 10.26 -22.76 2.17
C GLU A 119 10.97 -21.47 2.59
N PHE A 120 10.91 -20.43 1.77
CA PHE A 120 11.52 -19.13 2.07
C PHE A 120 10.87 -18.46 3.30
N GLN A 121 9.55 -18.39 3.35
CA GLN A 121 8.85 -17.75 4.46
C GLN A 121 9.03 -18.54 5.78
N SER A 122 9.02 -19.88 5.71
CA SER A 122 9.28 -20.71 6.89
C SER A 122 10.70 -20.50 7.45
N ALA A 123 11.69 -20.38 6.57
CA ALA A 123 13.06 -20.02 6.97
C ALA A 123 13.13 -18.63 7.60
N ARG A 124 12.40 -17.65 7.04
CA ARG A 124 12.36 -16.27 7.53
C ARG A 124 11.69 -16.13 8.89
N TYR A 125 10.59 -16.83 9.11
CA TYR A 125 9.81 -16.73 10.36
C TYR A 125 10.20 -17.78 11.42
N GLY A 126 11.01 -18.77 11.06
CA GLY A 126 11.41 -19.84 11.96
C GLY A 126 10.29 -20.81 12.31
N ALA A 127 9.22 -20.88 11.52
CA ALA A 127 8.07 -21.74 11.70
C ALA A 127 7.47 -22.12 10.34
N ASP A 128 6.84 -23.31 10.27
CA ASP A 128 6.09 -23.71 9.08
C ASP A 128 4.90 -22.76 8.87
N VAL A 129 4.81 -22.17 7.70
CA VAL A 129 3.75 -21.24 7.30
C VAL A 129 2.85 -21.83 6.20
N SER A 130 3.08 -23.08 5.82
CA SER A 130 2.28 -23.75 4.79
C SER A 130 0.82 -23.89 5.22
N LEU A 131 -0.09 -23.76 4.25
CA LEU A 131 -1.52 -23.92 4.45
C LEU A 131 -2.05 -25.08 3.61
N PRO A 132 -3.08 -25.81 4.10
CA PRO A 132 -3.83 -26.76 3.29
C PRO A 132 -4.45 -26.08 2.07
N ASP A 133 -4.60 -26.83 0.97
CA ASP A 133 -5.18 -26.31 -0.28
C ASP A 133 -6.58 -25.71 -0.10
N GLU A 134 -7.40 -26.29 0.77
CA GLU A 134 -8.73 -25.79 1.08
C GLU A 134 -8.69 -24.40 1.75
N ASP A 135 -7.72 -24.15 2.62
CA ASP A 135 -7.52 -22.85 3.28
C ASP A 135 -6.96 -21.83 2.28
N MET A 136 -6.02 -22.23 1.41
CA MET A 136 -5.54 -21.38 0.34
C MET A 136 -6.66 -21.00 -0.63
N ALA A 137 -7.50 -21.96 -1.04
CA ALA A 137 -8.65 -21.70 -1.90
C ALA A 137 -9.66 -20.75 -1.22
N ALA A 138 -9.94 -20.93 0.06
CA ALA A 138 -10.81 -20.03 0.82
C ALA A 138 -10.25 -18.60 0.88
N GLN A 139 -8.93 -18.45 1.10
CA GLN A 139 -8.28 -17.13 1.07
C GLN A 139 -8.35 -16.47 -0.31
N GLN A 140 -8.21 -17.24 -1.40
CA GLN A 140 -8.35 -16.70 -2.77
C GLN A 140 -9.79 -16.22 -3.04
N VAL A 141 -10.79 -16.99 -2.62
CA VAL A 141 -12.20 -16.57 -2.72
C VAL A 141 -12.41 -15.28 -1.93
N GLN A 142 -11.87 -15.20 -0.71
CA GLN A 142 -11.98 -14.00 0.10
C GLN A 142 -11.27 -12.80 -0.52
N ALA A 143 -10.10 -12.99 -1.12
CA ALA A 143 -9.36 -11.92 -1.79
C ALA A 143 -10.08 -11.39 -3.05
N CYS A 144 -10.68 -12.27 -3.83
CA CYS A 144 -11.34 -11.91 -5.09
C CYS A 144 -12.79 -11.43 -4.92
N LEU A 145 -13.49 -11.92 -3.90
CA LEU A 145 -14.93 -11.71 -3.68
C LEU A 145 -15.21 -11.11 -2.29
N ALA A 146 -14.27 -10.32 -1.74
CA ALA A 146 -14.37 -9.77 -0.38
C ALA A 146 -15.68 -9.03 -0.14
N ASP A 147 -16.14 -8.24 -1.11
CA ASP A 147 -17.33 -7.40 -0.96
C ASP A 147 -18.59 -8.23 -0.95
N TYR A 148 -18.74 -9.21 -1.85
CA TYR A 148 -19.87 -10.14 -1.86
C TYR A 148 -19.93 -11.02 -0.59
N LEU A 149 -18.77 -11.46 -0.11
CA LEU A 149 -18.69 -12.19 1.17
C LEU A 149 -19.04 -11.28 2.36
N SER A 150 -18.63 -10.01 2.30
CA SER A 150 -18.97 -9.02 3.33
C SER A 150 -20.46 -8.77 3.39
N GLU A 151 -21.14 -8.64 2.25
CA GLU A 151 -22.62 -8.52 2.18
C GLU A 151 -23.29 -9.72 2.84
N ALA A 152 -22.92 -10.94 2.44
CA ALA A 152 -23.48 -12.18 3.01
C ALA A 152 -23.17 -12.34 4.51
N TYR A 153 -22.03 -11.85 4.99
CA TYR A 153 -21.69 -11.82 6.40
C TYR A 153 -22.55 -10.83 7.17
N VAL A 154 -22.71 -9.63 6.64
CA VAL A 154 -23.52 -8.56 7.26
C VAL A 154 -24.98 -9.00 7.42
N GLU A 155 -25.58 -9.61 6.40
CA GLU A 155 -26.95 -10.11 6.46
C GLU A 155 -27.18 -11.09 7.63
N ARG A 156 -26.14 -11.83 8.05
CA ARG A 156 -26.24 -12.85 9.08
C ARG A 156 -25.80 -12.40 10.46
N TYR A 157 -24.79 -11.56 10.52
CA TYR A 157 -24.03 -11.35 11.76
C TYR A 157 -23.88 -9.90 12.20
N PHE A 158 -24.22 -8.93 11.35
CA PHE A 158 -24.05 -7.52 11.68
C PHE A 158 -25.31 -6.69 11.38
N SER A 159 -26.18 -6.61 12.37
CA SER A 159 -27.47 -5.92 12.22
C SER A 159 -27.33 -4.40 12.03
N ALA A 160 -28.34 -3.79 11.40
CA ALA A 160 -28.43 -2.32 11.27
C ALA A 160 -28.47 -1.61 12.64
N GLU A 161 -29.05 -2.26 13.66
CA GLU A 161 -29.05 -1.74 15.02
C GLU A 161 -27.65 -1.67 15.61
N ALA A 162 -26.84 -2.74 15.45
CA ALA A 162 -25.43 -2.76 15.89
C ALA A 162 -24.58 -1.71 15.17
N LYS A 163 -24.80 -1.50 13.84
CA LYS A 163 -24.15 -0.44 13.07
C LYS A 163 -24.51 0.93 13.67
N LYS A 164 -25.79 1.17 13.90
CA LYS A 164 -26.28 2.43 14.47
C LYS A 164 -25.70 2.71 15.86
N ASP A 165 -25.61 1.71 16.73
CA ASP A 165 -25.06 1.85 18.07
C ASP A 165 -23.58 2.31 18.00
N VAL A 166 -22.81 1.75 17.06
CA VAL A 166 -21.40 2.16 16.86
C VAL A 166 -21.31 3.56 16.27
N GLU A 167 -22.18 3.92 15.32
CA GLU A 167 -22.27 5.29 14.77
C GLU A 167 -22.59 6.31 15.85
N ASP A 168 -23.57 6.03 16.70
CA ASP A 168 -23.96 6.88 17.81
C ASP A 168 -22.79 7.05 18.82
N MET A 169 -22.08 5.93 19.13
CA MET A 169 -20.89 5.97 19.99
C MET A 169 -19.77 6.84 19.41
N ILE A 170 -19.50 6.74 18.12
CA ILE A 170 -18.49 7.59 17.45
C ILE A 170 -18.93 9.06 17.46
N GLY A 171 -20.22 9.33 17.23
CA GLY A 171 -20.81 10.65 17.34
C GLY A 171 -20.57 11.26 18.72
N ASP A 172 -20.79 10.49 19.77
CA ASP A 172 -20.53 10.93 21.15
C ASP A 172 -19.02 11.15 21.40
N PHE A 173 -18.14 10.31 20.87
CA PHE A 173 -16.70 10.55 20.95
C PHE A 173 -16.30 11.88 20.30
N LEU A 174 -16.76 12.14 19.09
CA LEU A 174 -16.47 13.39 18.37
C LEU A 174 -16.97 14.62 19.16
N LYS A 175 -18.15 14.54 19.74
CA LYS A 175 -18.70 15.59 20.59
C LYS A 175 -17.82 15.84 21.82
N ILE A 176 -17.45 14.79 22.55
CA ILE A 176 -16.59 14.87 23.71
C ILE A 176 -15.21 15.43 23.35
N TYR A 177 -14.61 15.00 22.21
CA TYR A 177 -13.35 15.55 21.73
C TYR A 177 -13.44 17.05 21.47
N LYS A 178 -14.52 17.54 20.83
CA LYS A 178 -14.75 18.98 20.62
C LYS A 178 -14.80 19.75 21.92
N GLU A 179 -15.55 19.25 22.90
CA GLU A 179 -15.66 19.87 24.23
C GLU A 179 -14.31 19.90 24.95
N ARG A 180 -13.52 18.81 24.88
CA ARG A 180 -12.19 18.74 25.49
C ARG A 180 -11.22 19.71 24.84
N ILE A 181 -11.15 19.77 23.50
CA ILE A 181 -10.28 20.71 22.78
C ILE A 181 -10.57 22.15 23.18
N GLN A 182 -11.85 22.53 23.32
CA GLN A 182 -12.22 23.87 23.74
C GLN A 182 -11.70 24.22 25.14
N LYS A 183 -11.61 23.25 26.04
CA LYS A 183 -11.18 23.43 27.44
C LYS A 183 -9.67 23.37 27.65
N LEU A 184 -8.87 22.97 26.64
CA LEU A 184 -7.41 22.91 26.78
C LEU A 184 -6.82 24.32 27.00
N ASP A 185 -6.04 24.49 28.04
CA ASP A 185 -5.42 25.78 28.41
C ASP A 185 -4.10 26.03 27.67
N TRP A 186 -3.38 25.01 27.31
CA TRP A 186 -2.10 25.05 26.58
C TRP A 186 -2.22 25.37 25.08
N MET A 187 -3.40 25.20 24.50
CA MET A 187 -3.64 25.37 23.08
C MET A 187 -4.14 26.76 22.75
N SER A 188 -3.53 27.45 21.76
CA SER A 188 -3.98 28.76 21.31
C SER A 188 -5.39 28.72 20.69
N ALA A 189 -6.09 29.85 20.70
CA ALA A 189 -7.43 29.96 20.11
C ALA A 189 -7.43 29.60 18.60
N ALA A 190 -6.39 30.02 17.87
CA ALA A 190 -6.24 29.67 16.44
C ALA A 190 -6.03 28.16 16.22
N THR A 191 -5.24 27.52 17.07
CA THR A 191 -5.01 26.09 17.01
C THR A 191 -6.26 25.29 17.37
N LYS A 192 -7.01 25.73 18.42
CA LYS A 192 -8.30 25.12 18.76
C LYS A 192 -9.27 25.18 17.60
N LYS A 193 -9.40 26.33 16.93
CA LYS A 193 -10.27 26.50 15.78
C LYS A 193 -9.93 25.47 14.68
N ARG A 194 -8.66 25.34 14.31
CA ARG A 194 -8.22 24.38 13.30
C ARG A 194 -8.45 22.93 13.71
N ALA A 195 -8.24 22.61 14.98
CA ALA A 195 -8.51 21.26 15.49
C ALA A 195 -10.01 20.90 15.44
N LEU A 196 -10.89 21.87 15.73
CA LEU A 196 -12.34 21.69 15.61
C LEU A 196 -12.77 21.55 14.15
N GLU A 197 -12.25 22.38 13.24
CA GLU A 197 -12.48 22.27 11.80
C GLU A 197 -12.07 20.87 11.28
N LYS A 198 -10.94 20.33 11.75
CA LYS A 198 -10.50 18.97 11.39
C LYS A 198 -11.50 17.90 11.85
N LEU A 199 -12.03 18.01 13.07
CA LEU A 199 -13.06 17.09 13.57
C LEU A 199 -14.38 17.22 12.81
N ASP A 200 -14.76 18.43 12.36
CA ASP A 200 -15.97 18.67 11.59
C ASP A 200 -15.92 18.09 10.17
N THR A 201 -14.71 17.92 9.61
CA THR A 201 -14.49 17.36 8.27
C THR A 201 -14.15 15.87 8.30
N MET A 202 -14.15 15.23 9.47
CA MET A 202 -13.84 13.81 9.60
C MET A 202 -14.97 12.98 9.02
N ALA A 203 -14.66 12.15 8.02
CA ALA A 203 -15.58 11.14 7.51
C ALA A 203 -15.61 9.94 8.47
N VAL A 204 -16.81 9.46 8.76
CA VAL A 204 -17.03 8.28 9.62
C VAL A 204 -17.60 7.16 8.75
N ASN A 205 -16.91 6.03 8.72
CA ASN A 205 -17.35 4.83 8.05
C ASN A 205 -17.45 3.70 9.09
N VAL A 206 -18.61 3.08 9.19
CA VAL A 206 -18.88 2.02 10.16
C VAL A 206 -19.37 0.77 9.46
N GLY A 207 -18.67 -0.33 9.68
CA GLY A 207 -19.08 -1.67 9.30
C GLY A 207 -19.16 -1.89 7.79
N TYR A 208 -20.23 -1.43 7.15
CA TYR A 208 -20.54 -1.72 5.75
C TYR A 208 -21.18 -0.52 5.05
N PRO A 209 -21.15 -0.45 3.69
CA PRO A 209 -21.74 0.63 2.92
C PRO A 209 -23.27 0.67 3.09
N ASP A 210 -23.87 1.86 2.96
CA ASP A 210 -25.33 2.01 3.05
C ASP A 210 -26.05 1.46 1.82
N ASP A 211 -25.35 1.36 0.70
CA ASP A 211 -25.86 0.90 -0.59
C ASP A 211 -24.85 -0.05 -1.24
N TRP A 212 -25.10 -1.34 -1.16
CA TRP A 212 -24.28 -2.39 -1.74
C TRP A 212 -24.33 -2.40 -3.27
N ASP A 213 -25.49 -2.15 -3.88
CA ASP A 213 -25.65 -2.19 -5.34
C ASP A 213 -24.76 -1.16 -6.01
N THR A 214 -24.74 0.08 -5.50
CA THR A 214 -23.84 1.13 -6.00
C THR A 214 -22.37 0.81 -5.75
N TYR A 215 -22.04 0.06 -4.71
CA TYR A 215 -20.69 -0.33 -4.37
C TYR A 215 -20.18 -1.46 -5.28
N LEU A 216 -20.97 -2.51 -5.46
CA LEU A 216 -20.61 -3.68 -6.28
C LEU A 216 -20.62 -3.37 -7.78
N ASP A 217 -21.44 -2.46 -8.26
CA ASP A 217 -21.45 -2.01 -9.66
C ASP A 217 -20.17 -1.25 -10.07
N LYS A 218 -19.32 -0.86 -9.12
CA LYS A 218 -18.06 -0.13 -9.35
C LYS A 218 -16.82 -1.02 -9.26
N ALA A 219 -16.98 -2.25 -8.79
CA ALA A 219 -15.91 -3.24 -8.66
C ALA A 219 -15.75 -4.06 -9.94
#